data_912ba4c77fbc344ae3b1bc4118d32dd3
#
_entry.id   912ba4c77fbc344ae3b1bc4118d32dd3
#
_cell.length_a   1.000
_cell.length_b   1.000
_cell.length_c   1.000
_cell.angle_alpha   90.00
_cell.angle_beta   90.00
_cell.angle_gamma   90.00
#
_symmetry.space_group_name_H-M   'P 1'
#
loop_
_entity.id
_entity.type
_entity.pdbx_description
1 polymer ?
#
loop_
_entity_poly.entity_id
_entity_poly.type
_entity_poly.pdbx_seq_one_letter_code
_entity_poly.pdbx_strand_id
1 'polypeptide(L)'
;MAKGIAMGNDKGHILTKIEKKSNEKIIRPRKRMKIVRSIVHEISGHAPYERKIMELLKQNKRITDKKAYKLAKNSLGTHKRALRKRNELKEAVAHHEK
;
A
#
# COMPACT_ATOMS: atom_id res chain seq x y z
N MET A 1 -24.98 3.91 22.96
CA MET A 1 -24.31 2.60 22.96
C MET A 1 -25.10 1.59 22.16
N ALA A 2 -24.47 1.02 21.19
CA ALA A 2 -25.10 -0.04 20.41
C ALA A 2 -25.12 -1.33 21.25
N LYS A 3 -26.29 -1.76 21.66
CA LYS A 3 -26.45 -3.02 22.38
C LYS A 3 -26.59 -4.22 21.44
N GLY A 4 -26.31 -4.03 20.14
CA GLY A 4 -26.40 -5.09 19.16
C GLY A 4 -27.81 -5.64 18.98
N ILE A 5 -27.89 -6.94 18.72
CA ILE A 5 -29.15 -7.65 18.46
C ILE A 5 -30.02 -7.78 19.70
N ALA A 6 -29.53 -7.39 20.87
CA ALA A 6 -30.27 -7.48 22.13
C ALA A 6 -31.39 -6.44 22.22
N MET A 7 -31.42 -5.43 21.38
CA MET A 7 -32.46 -4.40 21.37
C MET A 7 -33.60 -4.76 20.43
N GLY A 8 -34.81 -4.50 20.85
CA GLY A 8 -36.02 -4.73 20.06
C GLY A 8 -36.61 -6.13 20.27
N ASN A 9 -37.42 -6.58 19.32
CA ASN A 9 -38.13 -7.84 19.38
C ASN A 9 -37.24 -9.08 19.20
N ASP A 10 -36.06 -8.90 18.65
CA ASP A 10 -35.12 -9.98 18.37
C ASP A 10 -34.12 -10.15 19.55
N LYS A 11 -34.62 -10.33 20.71
CA LYS A 11 -33.83 -10.40 21.95
C LYS A 11 -32.67 -11.40 21.90
N GLY A 12 -31.52 -10.93 21.46
CA GLY A 12 -30.29 -11.69 21.53
C GLY A 12 -29.57 -11.49 22.86
N HIS A 13 -28.37 -12.02 22.97
CA HIS A 13 -27.55 -11.83 24.16
C HIS A 13 -27.02 -10.38 24.20
N ILE A 14 -27.07 -9.79 25.39
CA ILE A 14 -26.55 -8.42 25.58
C ILE A 14 -25.02 -8.43 25.39
N LEU A 15 -24.58 -7.68 24.41
CA LEU A 15 -23.14 -7.56 24.10
C LEU A 15 -22.56 -6.36 24.84
N THR A 16 -21.51 -6.62 25.61
CA THR A 16 -20.74 -5.55 26.25
C THR A 16 -19.56 -5.23 25.34
N LYS A 17 -19.52 -4.00 24.85
CA LYS A 17 -18.43 -3.57 23.98
C LYS A 17 -17.17 -3.40 24.83
N ILE A 18 -16.12 -4.11 24.47
CA ILE A 18 -14.83 -3.96 25.13
C ILE A 18 -14.24 -2.61 24.74
N GLU A 19 -14.03 -1.75 25.72
CA GLU A 19 -13.38 -0.46 25.46
C GLU A 19 -11.92 -0.70 25.14
N LYS A 20 -11.54 -0.27 23.95
CA LYS A 20 -10.13 -0.31 23.56
C LYS A 20 -9.39 0.77 24.32
N LYS A 21 -8.34 0.39 25.02
CA LYS A 21 -7.48 1.35 25.69
C LYS A 21 -6.88 2.29 24.64
N SER A 22 -6.99 3.59 24.90
CA SER A 22 -6.46 4.63 24.01
C SER A 22 -4.95 4.51 23.75
N ASN A 23 -4.28 3.68 24.54
CA ASN A 23 -2.84 3.45 24.43
C ASN A 23 -2.46 2.24 23.57
N GLU A 24 -3.44 1.62 22.89
CA GLU A 24 -3.09 0.57 21.93
C GLU A 24 -2.21 1.17 20.86
N LYS A 25 -1.00 0.64 20.79
CA LYS A 25 0.03 1.14 19.88
C LYS A 25 -0.44 1.02 18.45
N ILE A 26 -0.68 2.17 17.82
CA ILE A 26 -0.80 2.21 16.38
C ILE A 26 0.55 1.73 15.84
N ILE A 27 0.52 0.59 15.13
CA ILE A 27 1.74 0.02 14.56
C ILE A 27 2.17 0.92 13.41
N ARG A 28 2.97 1.94 13.73
CA ARG A 28 3.63 2.77 12.71
C ARG A 28 5.06 2.29 12.55
N PRO A 29 5.57 2.22 11.32
CA PRO A 29 6.98 1.89 11.15
C PRO A 29 7.83 2.93 11.86
N ARG A 30 8.67 2.48 12.78
CA ARG A 30 9.60 3.34 13.49
C ARG A 30 10.62 3.93 12.51
N LYS A 31 11.21 5.07 12.87
CA LYS A 31 12.27 5.71 12.06
C LYS A 31 13.38 4.72 11.72
N ARG A 32 13.76 3.89 12.69
CA ARG A 32 14.75 2.83 12.50
C ARG A 32 14.37 1.89 11.35
N MET A 33 13.10 1.45 11.34
CA MET A 33 12.62 0.53 10.28
C MET A 33 12.60 1.18 8.92
N LYS A 34 12.29 2.46 8.84
CA LYS A 34 12.36 3.20 7.58
C LYS A 34 13.77 3.26 7.02
N ILE A 35 14.74 3.52 7.89
CA ILE A 35 16.16 3.55 7.51
C ILE A 35 16.61 2.18 7.04
N VAL A 36 16.27 1.12 7.78
CA VAL A 36 16.62 -0.26 7.44
C VAL A 36 16.05 -0.64 6.07
N ARG A 37 14.78 -0.34 5.83
CA ARG A 37 14.13 -0.63 4.55
C ARG A 37 14.76 0.15 3.39
N SER A 38 15.14 1.39 3.63
CA SER A 38 15.81 2.22 2.64
C SER A 38 17.17 1.61 2.24
N ILE A 39 17.95 1.18 3.22
CA ILE A 39 19.26 0.55 2.98
C ILE A 39 19.09 -0.78 2.22
N VAL A 40 18.14 -1.60 2.64
CA VAL A 40 17.83 -2.87 1.96
C VAL A 40 17.46 -2.62 0.51
N HIS A 41 16.64 -1.61 0.25
CA HIS A 41 16.22 -1.25 -1.10
C HIS A 41 17.40 -0.80 -1.97
N GLU A 42 18.32 0.00 -1.43
CA GLU A 42 19.52 0.43 -2.15
C GLU A 42 20.39 -0.75 -2.57
N ILE A 43 20.57 -1.72 -1.68
CA ILE A 43 21.42 -2.88 -1.94
C ILE A 43 20.74 -3.86 -2.91
N SER A 44 19.46 -4.13 -2.69
CA SER A 44 18.69 -5.10 -3.49
C SER A 44 18.34 -4.57 -4.90
N GLY A 45 18.14 -3.26 -5.02
CA GLY A 45 17.67 -2.67 -6.26
C GLY A 45 16.20 -3.00 -6.53
N HIS A 46 15.82 -2.93 -7.80
CA HIS A 46 14.45 -3.17 -8.23
C HIS A 46 14.26 -4.60 -8.74
N ALA A 47 13.07 -5.16 -8.48
CA ALA A 47 12.68 -6.46 -9.02
C ALA A 47 12.52 -6.38 -10.56
N PRO A 48 12.57 -7.52 -11.27
CA PRO A 48 12.41 -7.50 -12.73
C PRO A 48 11.12 -6.84 -13.22
N TYR A 49 9.99 -7.08 -12.54
CA TYR A 49 8.72 -6.46 -12.92
C TYR A 49 8.76 -4.94 -12.69
N GLU A 50 9.43 -4.50 -11.64
CA GLU A 50 9.59 -3.07 -11.35
C GLU A 50 10.41 -2.37 -12.44
N ARG A 51 11.45 -3.02 -12.93
CA ARG A 51 12.28 -2.49 -14.03
C ARG A 51 11.46 -2.30 -15.30
N LYS A 52 10.62 -3.25 -15.64
CA LYS A 52 9.72 -3.15 -16.79
C LYS A 52 8.75 -1.98 -16.65
N ILE A 53 8.17 -1.82 -15.46
CA ILE A 53 7.28 -0.70 -15.18
C ILE A 53 8.01 0.63 -15.30
N MET A 54 9.23 0.70 -14.78
CA MET A 54 10.05 1.92 -14.88
C MET A 54 10.38 2.28 -16.33
N GLU A 55 10.69 1.30 -17.17
CA GLU A 55 10.93 1.54 -18.60
C GLU A 55 9.71 2.13 -19.28
N LEU A 56 8.51 1.62 -18.95
CA LEU A 56 7.26 2.15 -19.49
C LEU A 56 7.00 3.57 -18.99
N LEU A 57 7.28 3.85 -17.73
CA LEU A 57 7.10 5.18 -17.14
C LEU A 57 8.08 6.21 -17.71
N LYS A 58 9.30 5.80 -18.07
CA LYS A 58 10.29 6.67 -18.68
C LYS A 58 9.85 7.25 -20.01
N GLN A 59 8.99 6.55 -20.73
CA GLN A 59 8.49 7.02 -22.03
C GLN A 59 7.51 8.18 -21.88
N ASN A 60 6.97 8.38 -20.69
CA ASN A 60 6.13 9.52 -20.31
C ASN A 60 4.92 9.74 -21.23
N LYS A 61 4.37 8.67 -21.78
CA LYS A 61 3.16 8.68 -22.61
C LYS A 61 1.98 8.15 -21.83
N ARG A 62 0.79 8.67 -22.12
CA ARG A 62 -0.45 8.23 -21.45
C ARG A 62 -0.71 6.74 -21.65
N ILE A 63 -0.42 6.23 -22.86
CA ILE A 63 -0.62 4.81 -23.19
C ILE A 63 0.34 3.94 -22.40
N THR A 64 1.61 4.36 -22.25
CA THR A 64 2.61 3.61 -21.50
C THR A 64 2.32 3.62 -20.00
N ASP A 65 1.76 4.71 -19.46
CA ASP A 65 1.31 4.76 -18.07
C ASP A 65 0.21 3.73 -17.80
N LYS A 66 -0.75 3.59 -18.70
CA LYS A 66 -1.79 2.56 -18.60
C LYS A 66 -1.23 1.15 -18.66
N LYS A 67 -0.26 0.91 -19.54
CA LYS A 67 0.42 -0.38 -19.64
C LYS A 67 1.19 -0.70 -18.37
N ALA A 68 1.88 0.29 -17.81
CA ALA A 68 2.59 0.16 -16.54
C ALA A 68 1.64 -0.21 -15.41
N TYR A 69 0.50 0.46 -15.33
CA TYR A 69 -0.54 0.17 -14.35
C TYR A 69 -1.07 -1.26 -14.50
N LYS A 70 -1.38 -1.68 -15.72
CA LYS A 70 -1.87 -3.05 -15.99
C LYS A 70 -0.85 -4.10 -15.59
N LEU A 71 0.41 -3.87 -15.91
CA LEU A 71 1.49 -4.77 -15.53
C LEU A 71 1.62 -4.87 -14.02
N ALA A 72 1.56 -3.73 -13.32
CA ALA A 72 1.60 -3.69 -11.87
C ALA A 72 0.41 -4.44 -11.26
N LYS A 73 -0.79 -4.24 -11.79
CA LYS A 73 -2.00 -4.92 -11.32
C LYS A 73 -1.88 -6.43 -11.47
N ASN A 74 -1.38 -6.91 -12.61
CA ASN A 74 -1.20 -8.33 -12.84
C ASN A 74 -0.17 -8.94 -11.90
N SER A 75 0.90 -8.20 -11.59
CA SER A 75 1.96 -8.67 -10.70
C SER A 75 1.56 -8.64 -9.22
N LEU A 76 0.81 -7.62 -8.81
CA LEU A 76 0.46 -7.39 -7.41
C LEU A 76 -0.94 -7.86 -7.03
N GLY A 77 -1.81 -8.01 -8.00
CA GLY A 77 -3.13 -8.57 -7.83
C GLY A 77 -4.25 -7.59 -7.48
N THR A 78 -3.97 -6.44 -6.90
CA THR A 78 -5.01 -5.47 -6.50
C THR A 78 -4.78 -4.09 -7.10
N HIS A 79 -5.90 -3.37 -7.31
CA HIS A 79 -5.89 -2.02 -7.85
C HIS A 79 -5.11 -1.03 -6.96
N LYS A 80 -5.37 -1.07 -5.67
CA LYS A 80 -4.72 -0.15 -4.72
C LYS A 80 -3.20 -0.34 -4.67
N ARG A 81 -2.75 -1.59 -4.63
CA ARG A 81 -1.32 -1.90 -4.64
C ARG A 81 -0.67 -1.48 -5.96
N ALA A 82 -1.37 -1.69 -7.05
CA ALA A 82 -0.89 -1.28 -8.38
C ALA A 82 -0.70 0.23 -8.46
N LEU A 83 -1.65 1.01 -7.96
CA LEU A 83 -1.54 2.47 -7.94
C LEU A 83 -0.38 2.95 -7.07
N ARG A 84 -0.23 2.36 -5.89
CA ARG A 84 0.88 2.70 -4.98
C ARG A 84 2.23 2.42 -5.64
N LYS A 85 2.36 1.25 -6.24
CA LYS A 85 3.61 0.86 -6.89
C LYS A 85 3.92 1.75 -8.09
N ARG A 86 2.92 2.04 -8.91
CA ARG A 86 3.10 2.95 -10.03
C ARG A 86 3.58 4.34 -9.59
N ASN A 87 2.95 4.90 -8.56
CA ASN A 87 3.32 6.22 -8.05
C ASN A 87 4.73 6.21 -7.45
N GLU A 88 5.06 5.18 -6.69
CA GLU A 88 6.39 4.99 -6.10
C GLU A 88 7.47 4.92 -7.18
N LEU A 89 7.26 4.12 -8.21
CA LEU A 89 8.21 3.97 -9.30
C LEU A 89 8.30 5.22 -10.18
N LYS A 90 7.20 5.95 -10.32
CA LYS A 90 7.19 7.22 -11.03
C LYS A 90 8.07 8.26 -10.33
N GLU A 91 8.00 8.34 -9.01
CA GLU A 91 8.87 9.19 -8.22
C GLU A 91 10.34 8.77 -8.34
N ALA A 92 10.60 7.46 -8.30
CA ALA A 92 11.96 6.92 -8.46
C ALA A 92 12.55 7.27 -9.83
N VAL A 93 11.76 7.17 -10.89
CA VAL A 93 12.18 7.55 -12.25
C VAL A 93 12.48 9.06 -12.32
N ALA A 94 11.63 9.88 -11.70
CA ALA A 94 11.83 11.32 -11.66
C ALA A 94 13.14 11.70 -10.95
N HIS A 95 13.48 10.99 -9.88
CA HIS A 95 14.74 11.18 -9.16
C HIS A 95 15.96 10.79 -9.99
N HIS A 96 15.84 9.73 -10.79
CA HIS A 96 16.94 9.26 -11.63
C HIS A 96 17.24 10.20 -12.80
N GLU A 97 16.25 10.94 -13.28
CA GLU A 97 16.41 11.87 -14.39
C GLU A 97 17.02 13.21 -13.98
N LYS A 98 17.20 13.41 -12.69
CA LYS A 98 17.93 14.57 -12.20
C LYS A 98 19.43 14.20 -12.09
#